data_bebb50b3b7fc0d31107af17463163c9d
#
_entry.id   bebb50b3b7fc0d31107af17463163c9d
#
_cell.length_a   1.000
_cell.length_b   1.000
_cell.length_c   1.000
_cell.angle_alpha   90.00
_cell.angle_beta   90.00
_cell.angle_gamma   90.00
#
_symmetry.space_group_name_H-M   'P 1'
#
loop_
_entity.id
_entity.type
_entity.pdbx_description
1 polymer ?
#
loop_
_entity_poly.entity_id
_entity_poly.type
_entity_poly.pdbx_seq_one_letter_code
_entity_poly.pdbx_strand_id
1 'polypeptide(L)'
;EVKDAEILFRYGDTFYDSFAAVTRKPAGKGMVYYIGCGLEESITKALMETIMKEKEIPMYPSQNGVEIVTRGEKEQQIKMYINHNGTEAEEDGVKLAPFECVIKSIN
;
A
#
# COMPACT_ATOMS: atom_id res chain seq x y z
N GLU A 1 -6.23 -26.57 1.16
CA GLU A 1 -7.13 -26.71 0.00
C GLU A 1 -8.13 -25.55 -0.02
N VAL A 2 -8.21 -24.85 -1.15
CA VAL A 2 -9.08 -23.68 -1.29
C VAL A 2 -10.46 -24.10 -1.79
N LYS A 3 -11.50 -23.64 -1.10
CA LYS A 3 -12.90 -23.79 -1.50
C LYS A 3 -13.57 -22.42 -1.53
N ASP A 4 -14.24 -22.10 -2.61
CA ASP A 4 -15.04 -20.87 -2.75
C ASP A 4 -14.29 -19.56 -2.52
N ALA A 5 -12.99 -19.52 -2.76
CA ALA A 5 -12.18 -18.32 -2.60
C ALA A 5 -11.29 -18.09 -3.84
N GLU A 6 -11.01 -16.82 -4.12
CA GLU A 6 -10.05 -16.45 -5.16
C GLU A 6 -8.63 -16.53 -4.61
N ILE A 7 -7.73 -17.13 -5.39
CA ILE A 7 -6.33 -17.24 -5.05
C ILE A 7 -5.61 -16.02 -5.62
N LEU A 8 -4.98 -15.21 -4.74
CA LEU A 8 -4.18 -14.06 -5.14
C LEU A 8 -2.71 -14.41 -5.32
N PHE A 9 -2.15 -15.22 -4.42
CA PHE A 9 -0.75 -15.64 -4.47
C PHE A 9 -0.65 -17.13 -4.14
N ARG A 10 0.29 -17.82 -4.80
CA ARG A 10 0.64 -19.21 -4.53
C ARG A 10 2.06 -19.29 -4.00
N TYR A 11 2.36 -20.38 -3.28
CA TYR A 11 3.74 -20.68 -2.93
C TYR A 11 4.54 -20.99 -4.20
N GLY A 12 5.78 -20.53 -4.25
CA GLY A 12 6.69 -20.80 -5.37
C GLY A 12 7.88 -21.66 -4.96
N ASP A 13 8.46 -22.34 -5.94
CA ASP A 13 9.73 -23.10 -5.83
C ASP A 13 9.81 -24.12 -4.68
N THR A 14 8.66 -24.72 -4.32
CA THR A 14 8.58 -25.72 -3.25
C THR A 14 7.68 -26.88 -3.64
N PHE A 15 7.71 -27.97 -2.87
CA PHE A 15 6.83 -29.11 -3.10
C PHE A 15 5.35 -28.80 -2.87
N TYR A 16 5.04 -27.67 -2.25
CA TYR A 16 3.67 -27.20 -2.02
C TYR A 16 3.30 -25.96 -2.85
N ASP A 17 3.96 -25.79 -3.97
CA ASP A 17 3.72 -24.66 -4.89
C ASP A 17 2.29 -24.62 -5.47
N SER A 18 1.60 -25.75 -5.47
CA SER A 18 0.19 -25.83 -5.88
C SER A 18 -0.79 -25.26 -4.84
N PHE A 19 -0.34 -25.02 -3.60
CA PHE A 19 -1.18 -24.47 -2.55
C PHE A 19 -1.23 -22.95 -2.58
N ALA A 20 -2.39 -22.40 -2.21
CA ALA A 20 -2.56 -20.96 -2.11
C ALA A 20 -1.87 -20.40 -0.86
N ALA A 21 -1.13 -19.29 -1.04
CA ALA A 21 -0.51 -18.56 0.06
C ALA A 21 -1.39 -17.42 0.57
N VAL A 22 -2.08 -16.72 -0.34
CA VAL A 22 -3.02 -15.64 -0.02
C VAL A 22 -4.30 -15.84 -0.82
N THR A 23 -5.43 -15.78 -0.14
CA THR A 23 -6.75 -15.89 -0.76
C THR A 23 -7.65 -14.75 -0.34
N ARG A 24 -8.70 -14.49 -1.12
CA ARG A 24 -9.77 -13.58 -0.73
C ARG A 24 -11.14 -14.16 -1.02
N LYS A 25 -12.12 -13.78 -0.24
CA LYS A 25 -13.49 -14.23 -0.38
C LYS A 25 -14.46 -13.10 0.01
N PRO A 26 -15.52 -12.88 -0.79
CA PRO A 26 -16.58 -11.97 -0.38
C PRO A 26 -17.27 -12.47 0.89
N ALA A 27 -17.57 -11.53 1.80
CA ALA A 27 -18.30 -11.80 3.03
C ALA A 27 -19.27 -10.64 3.30
N GLY A 28 -20.56 -10.86 3.05
CA GLY A 28 -21.55 -9.79 3.12
C GLY A 28 -21.23 -8.67 2.12
N LYS A 29 -21.11 -7.44 2.61
CA LYS A 29 -20.72 -6.28 1.79
C LYS A 29 -19.21 -6.03 1.75
N GLY A 30 -18.45 -6.89 2.39
CA GLY A 30 -17.00 -6.75 2.50
C GLY A 30 -16.23 -7.88 1.84
N MET A 31 -14.94 -7.90 2.11
CA MET A 31 -14.01 -8.89 1.59
C MET A 31 -13.14 -9.40 2.72
N VAL A 32 -12.94 -10.71 2.80
CA VAL A 32 -12.00 -11.33 3.75
C VAL A 32 -10.76 -11.77 3.00
N TYR A 33 -9.60 -11.37 3.49
CA TYR A 33 -8.30 -11.80 2.99
C TYR A 33 -7.69 -12.76 4.01
N TYR A 34 -7.29 -13.93 3.55
CA TYR A 34 -6.58 -14.90 4.37
C TYR A 34 -5.13 -15.01 3.91
N ILE A 35 -4.21 -14.76 4.83
CA ILE A 35 -2.77 -14.79 4.59
C ILE A 35 -2.21 -15.98 5.35
N GLY A 36 -1.80 -17.02 4.62
CA GLY A 36 -1.30 -18.27 5.17
C GLY A 36 0.23 -18.39 5.21
N CYS A 37 0.94 -17.28 5.05
CA CYS A 37 2.40 -17.26 4.98
C CYS A 37 2.99 -15.98 5.55
N GLY A 38 4.29 -15.95 5.79
CA GLY A 38 5.02 -14.70 5.99
C GLY A 38 5.09 -13.93 4.66
N LEU A 39 4.81 -12.64 4.70
CA LEU A 39 4.84 -11.81 3.51
C LEU A 39 6.21 -11.14 3.33
N GLU A 40 6.74 -11.21 2.12
CA GLU A 40 7.87 -10.38 1.69
C GLU A 40 7.39 -8.97 1.39
N GLU A 41 8.29 -8.00 1.40
CA GLU A 41 7.98 -6.59 1.16
C GLU A 41 7.24 -6.36 -0.16
N SER A 42 7.71 -6.97 -1.25
CA SER A 42 7.10 -6.85 -2.58
C SER A 42 5.65 -7.36 -2.61
N ILE A 43 5.38 -8.48 -1.94
CA ILE A 43 4.05 -9.08 -1.88
C ILE A 43 3.13 -8.25 -0.97
N THR A 44 3.65 -7.77 0.15
CA THR A 44 2.92 -6.87 1.04
C THR A 44 2.48 -5.61 0.30
N LYS A 45 3.38 -5.01 -0.45
CA LYS A 45 3.09 -3.83 -1.28
C LYS A 45 2.00 -4.13 -2.30
N ALA A 46 2.14 -5.20 -3.07
CA ALA A 46 1.16 -5.59 -4.09
C ALA A 46 -0.23 -5.88 -3.48
N LEU A 47 -0.27 -6.55 -2.33
CA LEU A 47 -1.52 -6.85 -1.63
C LEU A 47 -2.20 -5.57 -1.13
N MET A 48 -1.44 -4.67 -0.51
CA MET A 48 -1.96 -3.40 -0.02
C MET A 48 -2.45 -2.50 -1.15
N GLU A 49 -1.73 -2.43 -2.27
CA GLU A 49 -2.17 -1.70 -3.47
C GLU A 49 -3.49 -2.25 -4.00
N THR A 50 -3.66 -3.57 -4.04
CA THR A 50 -4.90 -4.23 -4.47
C THR A 50 -6.06 -3.84 -3.56
N ILE A 51 -5.88 -3.92 -2.24
CA ILE A 51 -6.91 -3.60 -1.25
C ILE A 51 -7.29 -2.12 -1.31
N MET A 52 -6.32 -1.23 -1.37
CA MET A 52 -6.55 0.21 -1.43
C MET A 52 -7.29 0.60 -2.71
N LYS A 53 -6.92 0.00 -3.84
CA LYS A 53 -7.59 0.22 -5.12
C LYS A 53 -9.06 -0.24 -5.08
N GLU A 54 -9.33 -1.42 -4.53
CA GLU A 54 -10.70 -1.94 -4.38
C GLU A 54 -11.55 -1.07 -3.45
N LYS A 55 -10.95 -0.45 -2.44
CA LYS A 55 -11.62 0.43 -1.48
C LYS A 55 -11.60 1.90 -1.90
N GLU A 56 -11.08 2.21 -3.07
CA GLU A 56 -10.96 3.58 -3.58
C GLU A 56 -10.22 4.50 -2.60
N ILE A 57 -9.24 3.96 -1.88
CA ILE A 57 -8.39 4.73 -0.99
C ILE A 57 -7.25 5.34 -1.81
N PRO A 58 -7.08 6.68 -1.77
CA PRO A 58 -6.00 7.33 -2.50
C PRO A 58 -4.62 6.80 -2.09
N MET A 59 -3.80 6.51 -3.10
CA MET A 59 -2.41 6.10 -2.90
C MET A 59 -1.48 7.15 -3.47
N TYR A 60 -0.41 7.40 -2.75
CA TYR A 60 0.65 8.31 -3.19
C TYR A 60 1.97 7.53 -3.21
N PRO A 61 2.21 6.72 -4.26
CA PRO A 61 3.43 5.94 -4.32
C PRO A 61 4.65 6.85 -4.41
N SER A 62 5.60 6.62 -3.52
CA SER A 62 6.90 7.26 -3.54
C SER A 62 7.99 6.20 -3.56
N GLN A 63 8.97 6.38 -4.44
CA GLN A 63 10.10 5.46 -4.57
C GLN A 63 11.35 5.94 -3.84
N ASN A 64 11.32 7.14 -3.29
CA ASN A 64 12.50 7.82 -2.78
C ASN A 64 12.54 7.96 -1.25
N GLY A 65 11.80 7.14 -0.52
CA GLY A 65 11.75 7.22 0.95
C GLY A 65 11.00 8.45 1.46
N VAL A 66 10.16 9.06 0.64
CA VAL A 66 9.29 10.17 1.02
C VAL A 66 7.89 9.62 1.27
N GLU A 67 7.37 9.85 2.46
CA GLU A 67 5.98 9.52 2.79
C GLU A 67 5.08 10.68 2.40
N ILE A 68 3.96 10.36 1.75
CA ILE A 68 2.96 11.36 1.36
C ILE A 68 1.64 11.02 2.04
N VAL A 69 1.11 11.97 2.80
CA VAL A 69 -0.11 11.79 3.59
C VAL A 69 -1.05 12.95 3.35
N THR A 70 -2.33 12.66 3.18
CA THR A 70 -3.38 13.70 3.13
C THR A 70 -4.21 13.70 4.40
N ARG A 71 -4.62 14.88 4.83
CA ARG A 71 -5.49 15.08 6.00
C ARG A 71 -6.49 16.20 5.71
N GLY A 72 -7.65 16.14 6.36
CA GLY A 72 -8.67 17.15 6.28
C GLY A 72 -9.93 16.71 5.57
N GLU A 73 -10.90 17.59 5.54
CA GLU A 73 -12.18 17.41 4.86
C GLU A 73 -12.16 18.04 3.46
N LYS A 74 -13.21 17.78 2.68
CA LYS A 74 -13.32 18.13 1.25
C LYS A 74 -12.88 19.55 0.88
N GLU A 75 -13.12 20.53 1.74
CA GLU A 75 -12.83 21.94 1.46
C GLU A 75 -11.55 22.46 2.12
N GLN A 76 -10.96 21.68 3.02
CA GLN A 76 -9.75 22.05 3.74
C GLN A 76 -8.83 20.83 3.86
N GLN A 77 -8.19 20.49 2.76
CA GLN A 77 -7.23 19.37 2.73
C GLN A 77 -5.81 19.89 2.69
N ILE A 78 -4.95 19.19 3.41
CA ILE A 78 -3.51 19.37 3.36
C ILE A 78 -2.84 18.09 2.87
N LYS A 79 -1.72 18.26 2.23
CA LYS A 79 -0.83 17.18 1.81
C LYS A 79 0.51 17.38 2.50
N MET A 80 0.97 16.34 3.21
CA MET A 80 2.24 16.35 3.91
C MET A 80 3.23 15.48 3.17
N TYR A 81 4.41 16.01 2.98
CA TYR A 81 5.56 15.30 2.41
C TYR A 81 6.58 15.13 3.52
N ILE A 82 6.92 13.90 3.84
CA ILE A 82 7.86 13.58 4.92
C ILE A 82 9.05 12.83 4.34
N ASN A 83 10.22 13.44 4.42
CA ASN A 83 11.45 12.80 3.96
C ASN A 83 12.05 11.96 5.08
N HIS A 84 12.03 10.64 4.90
CA HIS A 84 12.65 9.69 5.84
C HIS A 84 14.13 9.44 5.55
N ASN A 85 14.71 10.12 4.55
CA ASN A 85 16.10 9.96 4.17
C ASN A 85 17.00 10.94 4.92
N GLY A 86 18.22 10.51 5.20
CA GLY A 86 19.31 11.39 5.66
C GLY A 86 19.94 12.23 4.55
N THR A 87 19.32 12.27 3.38
CA THR A 87 19.74 13.05 2.20
C THR A 87 18.54 13.82 1.63
N GLU A 88 18.81 14.81 0.79
CA GLU A 88 17.76 15.55 0.09
C GLU A 88 16.93 14.62 -0.79
N ALA A 89 15.65 14.91 -0.92
CA ALA A 89 14.71 14.21 -1.80
C ALA A 89 13.78 15.22 -2.48
N GLU A 90 13.18 14.80 -3.59
CA GLU A 90 12.18 15.59 -4.30
C GLU A 90 11.02 14.70 -4.72
N GLU A 91 9.80 15.15 -4.44
CA GLU A 91 8.56 14.49 -4.87
C GLU A 91 7.54 15.55 -5.29
N ASP A 92 6.84 15.32 -6.40
CA ASP A 92 5.85 16.24 -6.96
C ASP A 92 6.37 17.69 -7.10
N GLY A 93 7.65 17.86 -7.40
CA GLY A 93 8.29 19.17 -7.46
C GLY A 93 8.57 19.81 -6.10
N VAL A 94 8.33 19.10 -5.01
CA VAL A 94 8.63 19.57 -3.65
C VAL A 94 10.02 19.09 -3.24
N LYS A 95 10.91 20.04 -2.95
CA LYS A 95 12.26 19.74 -2.45
C LYS A 95 12.25 19.64 -0.94
N LEU A 96 12.84 18.58 -0.42
CA LEU A 96 12.88 18.26 1.00
C LEU A 96 14.33 18.09 1.45
N ALA A 97 14.72 18.83 2.47
CA ALA A 97 15.98 18.58 3.17
C ALA A 97 15.93 17.23 3.91
N PRO A 98 17.07 16.70 4.38
CA PRO A 98 17.06 15.47 5.17
C PRO A 98 16.10 15.56 6.36
N PHE A 99 15.22 14.54 6.48
CA PHE A 99 14.21 14.43 7.55
C PHE A 99 13.22 15.60 7.64
N GLU A 100 13.07 16.38 6.58
CA GLU A 100 12.13 17.49 6.54
C GLU A 100 10.70 17.03 6.27
N CYS A 101 9.75 17.75 6.89
CA CYS A 101 8.32 17.64 6.58
C CYS A 101 7.84 18.96 5.97
N VAL A 102 7.20 18.88 4.81
CA VAL A 102 6.58 20.03 4.14
C VAL A 102 5.08 19.80 4.05
N ILE A 103 4.31 20.82 4.43
CA ILE A 103 2.85 20.78 4.41
C ILE A 103 2.35 21.77 3.37
N LYS A 104 1.47 21.28 2.48
CA LYS A 104 0.83 22.09 1.44
C LYS A 104 -0.68 21.98 1.48
N SER A 105 -1.38 23.09 1.28
CA SER A 105 -2.81 23.07 0.99
C SER A 105 -3.04 22.58 -0.43
N ILE A 106 -4.04 21.71 -0.61
CA ILE A 106 -4.39 21.12 -1.91
C ILE A 106 -5.76 21.56 -2.44
N ASN A 107 -6.30 22.59 -1.82
CA ASN A 107 -7.57 23.17 -2.27
C ASN A 107 -7.31 24.39 -3.16
#